data_147f7b7f3c99afd0270310e5b6d8deb8
#
_entry.id   147f7b7f3c99afd0270310e5b6d8deb8
#
_cell.length_a   1.000
_cell.length_b   1.000
_cell.length_c   1.000
_cell.angle_alpha   90.00
_cell.angle_beta   90.00
_cell.angle_gamma   90.00
#
_symmetry.space_group_name_H-M   'P 1'
#
loop_
_entity.id
_entity.type
_entity.pdbx_description
1 polymer ?
#
loop_
_entity_poly.entity_id
_entity_poly.type
_entity_poly.pdbx_seq_one_letter_code
_entity_poly.pdbx_strand_id
1 'polypeptide(L)'
;ESFTKKFKNVKHIEYDAVSESAVLDAHEIMYGVRALPFYNLDKANFILSLGADFLGDWMGSSYDKDYVKNRVPKKKNNGKAKMSRHIQIESNMSITGSNADVRIPLKPTRQKHVLAYIYSKLESNSFSVPDFEDSLKQKLDLLIDELVSNGKNSVVLCGHDDIDSQIISFRINEILKSEVKNRSKVSLLRKGDDKKLQNIIKDHENGTLGGIIMSGVNPVYSLPETMDFKSLLSNVDFSVNFSM
;
A
#
# COMPACT_ATOMS: atom_id res chain seq x y z
N GLU A 1 -18.38 18.89 0.29
CA GLU A 1 -19.65 18.16 0.56
C GLU A 1 -20.89 19.08 0.56
N SER A 2 -20.86 20.28 1.17
CA SER A 2 -22.03 21.18 1.17
C SER A 2 -22.36 21.71 -0.22
N PHE A 3 -21.35 21.96 -1.05
CA PHE A 3 -21.50 22.38 -2.44
C PHE A 3 -22.14 21.28 -3.29
N THR A 4 -21.61 20.07 -3.24
CA THR A 4 -22.10 18.94 -4.05
C THR A 4 -23.53 18.51 -3.67
N LYS A 5 -23.95 18.73 -2.42
CA LYS A 5 -25.33 18.47 -1.99
C LYS A 5 -26.38 19.41 -2.62
N LYS A 6 -25.95 20.60 -3.09
CA LYS A 6 -26.84 21.58 -3.72
C LYS A 6 -27.09 21.30 -5.20
N PHE A 7 -26.28 20.50 -5.85
CA PHE A 7 -26.33 20.26 -7.30
C PHE A 7 -26.43 18.76 -7.57
N LYS A 8 -27.44 18.34 -8.31
CA LYS A 8 -27.69 16.92 -8.56
C LYS A 8 -26.63 16.21 -9.41
N ASN A 9 -25.93 16.96 -10.26
CA ASN A 9 -25.01 16.40 -11.25
C ASN A 9 -23.54 16.77 -10.97
N VAL A 10 -23.19 17.05 -9.71
CA VAL A 10 -21.81 17.35 -9.33
C VAL A 10 -21.21 16.18 -8.56
N LYS A 11 -20.07 15.70 -9.03
CA LYS A 11 -19.26 14.67 -8.36
C LYS A 11 -18.05 15.35 -7.73
N HIS A 12 -17.77 15.05 -6.46
CA HIS A 12 -16.51 15.44 -5.79
C HIS A 12 -15.55 14.26 -5.82
N ILE A 13 -14.35 14.49 -6.31
CA ILE A 13 -13.30 13.48 -6.41
C ILE A 13 -12.05 14.03 -5.75
N GLU A 14 -11.49 13.26 -4.83
CA GLU A 14 -10.17 13.51 -4.27
C GLU A 14 -9.14 12.75 -5.12
N TYR A 15 -8.06 13.41 -5.45
CA TYR A 15 -7.01 12.91 -6.31
C TYR A 15 -5.65 13.23 -5.70
N ASP A 16 -4.76 12.26 -5.75
CA ASP A 16 -3.37 12.41 -5.35
C ASP A 16 -2.45 11.85 -6.45
N ALA A 17 -1.36 12.55 -6.76
CA ALA A 17 -0.42 12.11 -7.81
C ALA A 17 0.31 10.80 -7.41
N VAL A 18 0.59 10.64 -6.12
CA VAL A 18 1.05 9.38 -5.53
C VAL A 18 -0.15 8.77 -4.81
N SER A 19 -0.80 7.85 -5.48
CA SER A 19 -2.09 7.35 -5.04
C SER A 19 -1.96 6.28 -3.95
N GLU A 20 -2.91 6.30 -3.01
CA GLU A 20 -3.15 5.23 -2.05
C GLU A 20 -4.48 4.50 -2.34
N SER A 21 -5.05 4.73 -3.54
CA SER A 21 -6.37 4.19 -3.91
C SER A 21 -6.40 2.67 -3.87
N ALA A 22 -5.33 1.99 -4.29
CA ALA A 22 -5.27 0.53 -4.30
C ALA A 22 -5.39 -0.07 -2.90
N VAL A 23 -4.70 0.48 -1.89
CA VAL A 23 -4.80 -0.01 -0.51
C VAL A 23 -6.15 0.32 0.11
N LEU A 24 -6.75 1.48 -0.22
CA LEU A 24 -8.09 1.87 0.22
C LEU A 24 -9.15 0.92 -0.34
N ASP A 25 -9.09 0.63 -1.65
CA ASP A 25 -10.01 -0.27 -2.33
C ASP A 25 -9.85 -1.71 -1.84
N ALA A 26 -8.62 -2.19 -1.69
CA ALA A 26 -8.34 -3.51 -1.14
C ALA A 26 -8.87 -3.67 0.29
N HIS A 27 -8.75 -2.62 1.12
CA HIS A 27 -9.27 -2.63 2.48
C HIS A 27 -10.81 -2.66 2.49
N GLU A 28 -11.46 -1.94 1.60
CA GLU A 28 -12.93 -1.99 1.43
C GLU A 28 -13.40 -3.38 0.98
N ILE A 29 -12.72 -3.99 0.00
CA ILE A 29 -13.03 -5.35 -0.47
C ILE A 29 -12.89 -6.37 0.65
N MET A 30 -11.85 -6.26 1.46
CA MET A 30 -11.54 -7.24 2.50
C MET A 30 -12.35 -7.05 3.80
N TYR A 31 -12.65 -5.79 4.16
CA TYR A 31 -13.17 -5.44 5.49
C TYR A 31 -14.42 -4.56 5.46
N GLY A 32 -14.95 -4.20 4.28
CA GLY A 32 -16.16 -3.41 4.11
C GLY A 32 -16.02 -1.91 4.43
N VAL A 33 -14.80 -1.42 4.66
CA VAL A 33 -14.53 -0.01 4.97
C VAL A 33 -13.38 0.48 4.11
N ARG A 34 -13.58 1.55 3.35
CA ARG A 34 -12.55 2.20 2.54
C ARG A 34 -11.68 3.10 3.40
N ALA A 35 -10.58 2.58 3.90
CA ALA A 35 -9.69 3.23 4.86
C ALA A 35 -8.27 2.68 4.77
N LEU A 36 -7.28 3.44 5.24
CA LEU A 36 -5.92 2.93 5.37
C LEU A 36 -5.81 2.04 6.61
N PRO A 37 -5.18 0.86 6.50
CA PRO A 37 -4.91 0.00 7.64
C PRO A 37 -3.95 0.68 8.62
N PHE A 38 -4.00 0.27 9.87
CA PHE A 38 -3.06 0.70 10.90
C PHE A 38 -2.29 -0.50 11.44
N TYR A 39 -0.98 -0.32 11.67
CA TYR A 39 -0.10 -1.36 12.16
C TYR A 39 0.55 -0.96 13.49
N ASN A 40 0.56 -1.86 14.46
CA ASN A 40 1.22 -1.72 15.76
C ASN A 40 2.61 -2.37 15.67
N LEU A 41 3.58 -1.71 15.04
CA LEU A 41 4.90 -2.31 14.81
C LEU A 41 5.65 -2.62 16.10
N ASP A 42 5.27 -2.04 17.23
CA ASP A 42 5.79 -2.37 18.56
C ASP A 42 5.41 -3.80 19.04
N LYS A 43 4.44 -4.46 18.40
CA LYS A 43 4.07 -5.86 18.65
C LYS A 43 4.81 -6.84 17.72
N ALA A 44 5.48 -6.34 16.69
CA ALA A 44 6.13 -7.20 15.71
C ALA A 44 7.42 -7.81 16.26
N ASN A 45 7.54 -9.13 16.14
CA ASN A 45 8.82 -9.84 16.26
C ASN A 45 9.48 -10.03 14.89
N PHE A 46 8.66 -10.09 13.83
CA PHE A 46 9.12 -10.26 12.46
C PHE A 46 8.32 -9.34 11.54
N ILE A 47 9.03 -8.55 10.74
CA ILE A 47 8.47 -7.64 9.74
C ILE A 47 9.03 -8.05 8.38
N LEU A 48 8.13 -8.39 7.46
CA LEU A 48 8.42 -8.50 6.04
C LEU A 48 7.79 -7.31 5.33
N SER A 49 8.57 -6.50 4.68
CA SER A 49 8.09 -5.36 3.90
C SER A 49 8.47 -5.52 2.43
N LEU A 50 7.49 -5.35 1.54
CA LEU A 50 7.65 -5.35 0.10
C LEU A 50 7.36 -3.94 -0.43
N GLY A 51 8.42 -3.17 -0.62
CA GLY A 51 8.34 -1.81 -1.16
C GLY A 51 7.68 -0.77 -0.24
N ALA A 52 7.28 -1.12 0.98
CA ALA A 52 6.69 -0.17 1.92
C ALA A 52 7.79 0.57 2.68
N ASP A 53 7.98 1.87 2.38
CA ASP A 53 8.93 2.73 3.09
C ASP A 53 8.29 3.33 4.35
N PHE A 54 7.96 2.48 5.33
CA PHE A 54 7.22 2.87 6.53
C PHE A 54 8.02 3.74 7.52
N LEU A 55 9.32 3.90 7.33
CA LEU A 55 10.14 4.90 8.03
C LEU A 55 10.25 6.22 7.25
N GLY A 56 9.80 6.24 6.00
CA GLY A 56 9.63 7.42 5.17
C GLY A 56 8.19 7.95 5.24
N ASP A 57 7.53 8.02 4.09
CA ASP A 57 6.21 8.65 3.94
C ASP A 57 5.05 7.67 3.64
N TRP A 58 5.29 6.37 3.76
CA TRP A 58 4.30 5.34 3.42
C TRP A 58 2.99 5.52 4.21
N MET A 59 1.89 5.69 3.48
CA MET A 59 0.52 5.93 3.99
C MET A 59 0.40 7.16 4.91
N GLY A 60 1.36 8.11 4.86
CA GLY A 60 1.34 9.33 5.67
C GLY A 60 1.33 9.09 7.19
N SER A 61 1.76 7.93 7.65
CA SER A 61 1.80 7.54 9.06
C SER A 61 3.24 7.46 9.55
N SER A 62 3.46 7.87 10.80
CA SER A 62 4.76 7.74 11.47
C SER A 62 4.81 6.42 12.24
N TYR A 63 5.51 5.44 11.68
CA TYR A 63 5.73 4.13 12.30
C TYR A 63 7.08 4.01 13.00
N ASP A 64 7.94 5.02 12.90
CA ASP A 64 9.28 5.09 13.45
C ASP A 64 9.31 4.82 14.96
N LYS A 65 8.45 5.49 15.71
CA LYS A 65 8.34 5.33 17.18
C LYS A 65 8.04 3.89 17.59
N ASP A 66 7.11 3.23 16.91
CA ASP A 66 6.71 1.87 17.24
C ASP A 66 7.76 0.86 16.76
N TYR A 67 8.36 1.08 15.60
CA TYR A 67 9.45 0.27 15.08
C TYR A 67 10.65 0.28 16.03
N VAL A 68 11.11 1.46 16.47
CA VAL A 68 12.28 1.61 17.35
C VAL A 68 12.08 0.89 18.69
N LYS A 69 10.86 0.84 19.25
CA LYS A 69 10.60 0.15 20.53
C LYS A 69 11.11 -1.31 20.56
N ASN A 70 11.03 -2.00 19.42
CA ASN A 70 11.47 -3.39 19.30
C ASN A 70 12.82 -3.55 18.62
N ARG A 71 13.42 -2.45 18.15
CA ARG A 71 14.77 -2.46 17.55
C ARG A 71 15.86 -2.11 18.56
N VAL A 72 15.50 -1.61 19.74
CA VAL A 72 16.43 -1.45 20.86
C VAL A 72 16.49 -2.78 21.61
N PRO A 73 17.67 -3.45 21.68
CA PRO A 73 17.81 -4.74 22.35
C PRO A 73 17.45 -4.63 23.83
N LYS A 74 16.43 -5.36 24.25
CA LYS A 74 16.04 -5.45 25.66
C LYS A 74 16.67 -6.71 26.26
N LYS A 75 17.48 -6.56 27.32
CA LYS A 75 17.99 -7.73 28.06
C LYS A 75 16.84 -8.48 28.68
N LYS A 76 16.73 -9.77 28.38
CA LYS A 76 15.83 -10.70 29.09
C LYS A 76 16.50 -11.18 30.37
N ASN A 77 15.70 -11.71 31.31
CA ASN A 77 16.20 -12.26 32.58
C ASN A 77 17.27 -13.35 32.42
N ASN A 78 17.38 -13.97 31.26
CA ASN A 78 18.40 -14.97 30.92
C ASN A 78 19.65 -14.38 30.21
N GLY A 79 19.79 -13.06 30.18
CA GLY A 79 20.94 -12.37 29.57
C GLY A 79 20.94 -12.27 28.06
N LYS A 80 19.98 -12.93 27.35
CA LYS A 80 19.86 -12.85 25.90
C LYS A 80 19.05 -11.62 25.51
N ALA A 81 19.61 -10.77 24.63
CA ALA A 81 18.88 -9.66 24.04
C ALA A 81 17.93 -10.17 22.95
N LYS A 82 16.71 -9.60 22.90
CA LYS A 82 15.76 -9.86 21.80
C LYS A 82 15.49 -8.56 21.06
N MET A 83 15.55 -8.62 19.75
CA MET A 83 15.22 -7.53 18.82
C MET A 83 14.28 -8.08 17.76
N SER A 84 13.37 -7.25 17.23
CA SER A 84 12.56 -7.64 16.09
C SER A 84 13.44 -7.84 14.85
N ARG A 85 13.08 -8.81 14.02
CA ARG A 85 13.74 -9.04 12.74
C ARG A 85 12.97 -8.35 11.64
N HIS A 86 13.68 -7.69 10.72
CA HIS A 86 13.11 -6.96 9.61
C HIS A 86 13.78 -7.37 8.30
N ILE A 87 12.98 -7.82 7.34
CA ILE A 87 13.40 -8.11 5.98
C ILE A 87 12.68 -7.14 5.04
N GLN A 88 13.46 -6.44 4.22
CA GLN A 88 12.94 -5.51 3.21
C GLN A 88 13.22 -6.04 1.82
N ILE A 89 12.17 -6.16 1.00
CA ILE A 89 12.26 -6.49 -0.44
C ILE A 89 11.87 -5.23 -1.20
N GLU A 90 12.79 -4.67 -1.96
CA GLU A 90 12.58 -3.38 -2.64
C GLU A 90 13.50 -3.23 -3.86
N SER A 91 13.19 -2.31 -4.75
CA SER A 91 14.03 -2.00 -5.91
C SER A 91 15.11 -0.98 -5.59
N ASN A 92 14.74 0.15 -5.01
CA ASN A 92 15.64 1.21 -4.57
C ASN A 92 15.85 1.11 -3.06
N MET A 93 17.03 1.51 -2.59
CA MET A 93 17.30 1.54 -1.16
C MET A 93 16.55 2.72 -0.52
N SER A 94 15.50 2.38 0.25
CA SER A 94 14.72 3.33 1.05
C SER A 94 15.34 3.56 2.44
N ILE A 95 14.78 4.52 3.19
CA ILE A 95 15.13 4.69 4.62
C ILE A 95 14.81 3.40 5.38
N THR A 96 13.67 2.79 5.10
CA THR A 96 13.26 1.51 5.69
C THR A 96 14.23 0.39 5.34
N GLY A 97 14.62 0.29 4.07
CA GLY A 97 15.56 -0.74 3.61
C GLY A 97 16.97 -0.60 4.18
N SER A 98 17.42 0.64 4.43
CA SER A 98 18.72 0.88 5.06
C SER A 98 18.76 0.47 6.55
N ASN A 99 17.60 0.34 7.19
CA ASN A 99 17.43 -0.09 8.57
C ASN A 99 17.05 -1.58 8.72
N ALA A 100 16.88 -2.31 7.61
CA ALA A 100 16.52 -3.72 7.62
C ALA A 100 17.70 -4.61 8.01
N ASP A 101 17.43 -5.76 8.66
CA ASP A 101 18.46 -6.78 8.94
C ASP A 101 18.89 -7.50 7.66
N VAL A 102 17.93 -7.67 6.74
CA VAL A 102 18.18 -8.24 5.42
C VAL A 102 17.45 -7.42 4.38
N ARG A 103 18.17 -6.97 3.37
CA ARG A 103 17.60 -6.31 2.21
C ARG A 103 17.76 -7.21 0.98
N ILE A 104 16.67 -7.46 0.28
CA ILE A 104 16.64 -8.23 -0.97
C ILE A 104 16.28 -7.28 -2.10
N PRO A 105 17.24 -6.87 -2.95
CA PRO A 105 16.94 -6.03 -4.10
C PRO A 105 16.19 -6.84 -5.15
N LEU A 106 15.01 -6.34 -5.56
CA LEU A 106 14.15 -7.03 -6.51
C LEU A 106 13.37 -6.02 -7.35
N LYS A 107 13.26 -6.27 -8.65
CA LYS A 107 12.48 -5.41 -9.58
C LYS A 107 11.02 -5.30 -9.10
N PRO A 108 10.36 -4.13 -9.22
CA PRO A 108 8.98 -3.93 -8.76
C PRO A 108 8.02 -4.97 -9.33
N THR A 109 8.14 -5.29 -10.62
CA THR A 109 7.32 -6.30 -11.30
C THR A 109 7.45 -7.72 -10.72
N ARG A 110 8.56 -8.02 -10.05
CA ARG A 110 8.81 -9.33 -9.42
C ARG A 110 8.34 -9.39 -7.97
N GLN A 111 8.21 -8.25 -7.31
CA GLN A 111 7.82 -8.20 -5.89
C GLN A 111 6.40 -8.74 -5.66
N LYS A 112 5.44 -8.46 -6.56
CA LYS A 112 4.11 -9.04 -6.49
C LYS A 112 4.09 -10.57 -6.62
N HIS A 113 5.01 -11.12 -7.41
CA HIS A 113 5.16 -12.58 -7.53
C HIS A 113 5.67 -13.21 -6.22
N VAL A 114 6.51 -12.48 -5.45
CA VAL A 114 6.93 -12.92 -4.11
C VAL A 114 5.73 -13.00 -3.17
N LEU A 115 4.83 -12.00 -3.18
CA LEU A 115 3.59 -12.07 -2.39
C LEU A 115 2.74 -13.29 -2.77
N ALA A 116 2.56 -13.53 -4.07
CA ALA A 116 1.83 -14.68 -4.57
C ALA A 116 2.50 -16.01 -4.17
N TYR A 117 3.83 -16.06 -4.22
CA TYR A 117 4.60 -17.24 -3.79
C TYR A 117 4.41 -17.54 -2.30
N ILE A 118 4.57 -16.53 -1.45
CA ILE A 118 4.35 -16.67 0.01
C ILE A 118 2.91 -17.14 0.29
N TYR A 119 1.94 -16.51 -0.36
CA TYR A 119 0.53 -16.87 -0.17
C TYR A 119 0.26 -18.31 -0.60
N SER A 120 0.78 -18.76 -1.75
CA SER A 120 0.61 -20.12 -2.24
C SER A 120 1.18 -21.18 -1.27
N LYS A 121 2.32 -20.88 -0.66
CA LYS A 121 2.96 -21.76 0.33
C LYS A 121 2.16 -21.85 1.64
N LEU A 122 1.60 -20.75 2.10
CA LEU A 122 0.83 -20.68 3.33
C LEU A 122 -0.55 -21.35 3.22
N GLU A 123 -1.21 -21.22 2.06
CA GLU A 123 -2.53 -21.81 1.79
C GLU A 123 -2.46 -23.25 1.27
N SER A 124 -1.25 -23.76 0.99
CA SER A 124 -1.06 -25.07 0.32
C SER A 124 -1.79 -25.20 -1.02
N ASN A 125 -2.05 -24.07 -1.66
CA ASN A 125 -2.70 -23.99 -2.97
C ASN A 125 -1.66 -23.85 -4.06
N SER A 126 -1.78 -24.64 -5.13
CA SER A 126 -0.92 -24.56 -6.31
C SER A 126 -1.36 -23.45 -7.25
N PHE A 127 -1.11 -22.18 -6.90
CA PHE A 127 -1.15 -21.12 -7.89
C PHE A 127 0.07 -21.24 -8.80
N SER A 128 -0.13 -21.04 -10.10
CA SER A 128 0.97 -20.87 -11.02
C SER A 128 1.67 -19.54 -10.73
N VAL A 129 2.77 -19.61 -9.99
CA VAL A 129 3.62 -18.44 -9.73
C VAL A 129 4.81 -18.52 -10.69
N PRO A 130 5.22 -17.42 -11.33
CA PRO A 130 6.42 -17.40 -12.13
C PRO A 130 7.63 -17.88 -11.33
N ASP A 131 8.45 -18.70 -11.94
CA ASP A 131 9.60 -19.30 -11.27
C ASP A 131 10.64 -18.26 -10.84
N PHE A 132 11.33 -18.54 -9.77
CA PHE A 132 12.43 -17.75 -9.24
C PHE A 132 13.74 -18.52 -9.40
N GLU A 133 14.84 -17.77 -9.46
CA GLU A 133 16.18 -18.37 -9.36
C GLU A 133 16.31 -19.13 -8.04
N ASP A 134 16.97 -20.28 -8.07
CA ASP A 134 17.09 -21.18 -6.90
C ASP A 134 17.61 -20.45 -5.66
N SER A 135 18.57 -19.54 -5.83
CA SER A 135 19.14 -18.76 -4.72
C SER A 135 18.11 -17.84 -4.06
N LEU A 136 17.22 -17.24 -4.83
CA LEU A 136 16.14 -16.42 -4.31
C LEU A 136 15.06 -17.29 -3.67
N LYS A 137 14.70 -18.39 -4.32
CA LYS A 137 13.71 -19.33 -3.82
C LYS A 137 14.08 -19.88 -2.44
N GLN A 138 15.33 -20.29 -2.24
CA GLN A 138 15.82 -20.73 -0.94
C GLN A 138 15.69 -19.63 0.14
N LYS A 139 16.03 -18.38 -0.21
CA LYS A 139 15.85 -17.25 0.71
C LYS A 139 14.39 -17.01 1.06
N LEU A 140 13.48 -17.15 0.08
CA LEU A 140 12.04 -16.99 0.31
C LEU A 140 11.47 -18.12 1.16
N ASP A 141 11.91 -19.36 0.95
CA ASP A 141 11.46 -20.50 1.77
C ASP A 141 11.89 -20.31 3.25
N LEU A 142 13.14 -19.91 3.52
CA LEU A 142 13.60 -19.58 4.87
C LEU A 142 12.82 -18.41 5.50
N LEU A 143 12.51 -17.39 4.70
CA LEU A 143 11.70 -16.25 5.13
C LEU A 143 10.28 -16.69 5.51
N ILE A 144 9.68 -17.60 4.75
CA ILE A 144 8.35 -18.15 5.03
C ILE A 144 8.37 -18.93 6.36
N ASP A 145 9.39 -19.74 6.60
CA ASP A 145 9.57 -20.44 7.86
C ASP A 145 9.68 -19.47 9.05
N GLU A 146 10.43 -18.38 8.90
CA GLU A 146 10.50 -17.31 9.91
C GLU A 146 9.15 -16.62 10.12
N LEU A 147 8.38 -16.33 9.06
CA LEU A 147 7.03 -15.78 9.13
C LEU A 147 6.11 -16.67 9.94
N VAL A 148 6.06 -17.95 9.60
CA VAL A 148 5.19 -18.94 10.26
C VAL A 148 5.59 -19.15 11.71
N SER A 149 6.89 -19.23 12.00
CA SER A 149 7.38 -19.44 13.38
C SER A 149 7.07 -18.27 14.32
N ASN A 150 7.00 -17.04 13.80
CA ASN A 150 6.57 -15.86 14.56
C ASN A 150 5.04 -15.68 14.59
N GLY A 151 4.31 -16.28 13.66
CA GLY A 151 2.85 -16.34 13.60
C GLY A 151 2.21 -14.98 13.85
N LYS A 152 1.41 -14.87 14.91
CA LYS A 152 0.66 -13.65 15.25
C LYS A 152 1.52 -12.40 15.51
N ASN A 153 2.80 -12.57 15.81
CA ASN A 153 3.74 -11.47 16.01
C ASN A 153 4.54 -11.15 14.74
N SER A 154 4.15 -11.69 13.60
CA SER A 154 4.68 -11.32 12.28
C SER A 154 3.71 -10.44 11.51
N VAL A 155 4.25 -9.66 10.58
CA VAL A 155 3.46 -8.81 9.68
C VAL A 155 4.09 -8.75 8.30
N VAL A 156 3.24 -8.75 7.28
CA VAL A 156 3.61 -8.49 5.89
C VAL A 156 3.04 -7.12 5.50
N LEU A 157 3.93 -6.21 5.10
CA LEU A 157 3.61 -4.88 4.64
C LEU A 157 3.80 -4.80 3.12
N CYS A 158 2.87 -4.16 2.42
CA CYS A 158 2.91 -3.99 0.97
C CYS A 158 2.85 -2.51 0.60
N GLY A 159 3.87 -2.03 -0.11
CA GLY A 159 3.95 -0.65 -0.63
C GLY A 159 3.57 -0.54 -2.11
N HIS A 160 3.01 -1.59 -2.72
CA HIS A 160 2.60 -1.54 -4.12
C HIS A 160 1.23 -0.90 -4.29
N ASP A 161 1.11 -0.04 -5.28
CA ASP A 161 -0.16 0.54 -5.71
C ASP A 161 -0.87 -0.40 -6.71
N ASP A 162 -1.20 -1.60 -6.21
CA ASP A 162 -1.89 -2.67 -6.95
C ASP A 162 -2.85 -3.39 -6.00
N ILE A 163 -4.13 -3.40 -6.33
CA ILE A 163 -5.22 -3.93 -5.48
C ILE A 163 -4.97 -5.39 -5.11
N ASP A 164 -4.55 -6.21 -6.07
CA ASP A 164 -4.35 -7.65 -5.86
C ASP A 164 -3.19 -7.90 -4.89
N SER A 165 -2.09 -7.16 -5.03
CA SER A 165 -0.95 -7.21 -4.10
C SER A 165 -1.34 -6.82 -2.68
N GLN A 166 -2.17 -5.79 -2.52
CA GLN A 166 -2.69 -5.38 -1.22
C GLN A 166 -3.60 -6.46 -0.61
N ILE A 167 -4.52 -7.03 -1.40
CA ILE A 167 -5.41 -8.11 -0.96
C ILE A 167 -4.59 -9.32 -0.51
N ILE A 168 -3.60 -9.75 -1.30
CA ILE A 168 -2.73 -10.88 -0.95
C ILE A 168 -1.99 -10.60 0.37
N SER A 169 -1.43 -9.40 0.53
CA SER A 169 -0.77 -9.00 1.78
C SER A 169 -1.72 -9.08 2.98
N PHE A 170 -2.96 -8.60 2.84
CA PHE A 170 -3.98 -8.72 3.88
C PHE A 170 -4.33 -10.17 4.19
N ARG A 171 -4.51 -11.01 3.16
CA ARG A 171 -4.78 -12.45 3.33
C ARG A 171 -3.66 -13.17 4.05
N ILE A 172 -2.40 -12.90 3.71
CA ILE A 172 -1.25 -13.46 4.43
C ILE A 172 -1.31 -13.08 5.92
N ASN A 173 -1.57 -11.81 6.24
CA ASN A 173 -1.72 -11.37 7.63
C ASN A 173 -2.90 -12.04 8.36
N GLU A 174 -4.01 -12.35 7.65
CA GLU A 174 -5.13 -13.11 8.23
C GLU A 174 -4.74 -14.58 8.50
N ILE A 175 -4.06 -15.25 7.57
CA ILE A 175 -3.56 -16.63 7.77
C ILE A 175 -2.63 -16.71 8.97
N LEU A 176 -1.71 -15.76 9.10
CA LEU A 176 -0.78 -15.64 10.24
C LEU A 176 -1.49 -15.23 11.54
N LYS A 177 -2.77 -14.85 11.48
CA LYS A 177 -3.54 -14.28 12.60
C LYS A 177 -2.80 -13.09 13.23
N SER A 178 -2.17 -12.26 12.39
CA SER A 178 -1.31 -11.16 12.82
C SER A 178 -2.04 -10.21 13.78
N GLU A 179 -1.48 -10.04 14.98
CA GLU A 179 -1.91 -9.03 15.97
C GLU A 179 -1.21 -7.68 15.76
N VAL A 180 -0.25 -7.63 14.85
CA VAL A 180 0.47 -6.41 14.47
C VAL A 180 -0.43 -5.52 13.63
N LYS A 181 -1.21 -6.10 12.68
CA LYS A 181 -2.27 -5.37 11.98
C LYS A 181 -3.40 -5.06 12.97
N ASN A 182 -3.68 -3.79 13.18
CA ASN A 182 -4.75 -3.38 14.08
C ASN A 182 -6.11 -3.57 13.39
N ARG A 183 -7.00 -4.36 13.99
CA ARG A 183 -8.32 -4.67 13.42
C ARG A 183 -9.38 -3.61 13.73
N SER A 184 -9.17 -2.80 14.76
CA SER A 184 -10.15 -1.81 15.22
C SER A 184 -9.77 -0.38 14.89
N LYS A 185 -8.52 -0.12 14.50
CA LYS A 185 -8.03 1.22 14.16
C LYS A 185 -7.70 1.30 12.68
N VAL A 186 -8.29 2.28 12.03
CA VAL A 186 -8.03 2.64 10.62
C VAL A 186 -7.85 4.14 10.49
N SER A 187 -7.24 4.60 9.39
CA SER A 187 -7.13 6.03 9.09
C SER A 187 -8.06 6.40 7.94
N LEU A 188 -8.87 7.43 8.14
CA LEU A 188 -9.79 7.99 7.14
C LEU A 188 -9.25 9.29 6.52
N LEU A 189 -7.97 9.59 6.72
CA LEU A 189 -7.34 10.83 6.24
C LEU A 189 -7.17 10.87 4.73
N ARG A 190 -6.96 9.73 4.10
CA ARG A 190 -6.82 9.61 2.64
C ARG A 190 -8.12 9.11 2.04
N LYS A 191 -8.51 9.72 0.91
CA LYS A 191 -9.76 9.43 0.21
C LYS A 191 -9.60 9.40 -1.31
N GLY A 192 -8.37 9.47 -1.81
CA GLY A 192 -8.07 9.43 -3.24
C GLY A 192 -8.80 8.27 -3.92
N ASP A 193 -9.34 8.50 -5.11
CA ASP A 193 -10.17 7.52 -5.83
C ASP A 193 -9.84 7.55 -7.32
N ASP A 194 -8.89 6.70 -7.70
CA ASP A 194 -8.38 6.63 -9.07
C ASP A 194 -9.45 6.12 -10.05
N LYS A 195 -10.37 5.26 -9.59
CA LYS A 195 -11.48 4.79 -10.44
C LYS A 195 -12.43 5.92 -10.78
N LYS A 196 -12.76 6.77 -9.80
CA LYS A 196 -13.59 7.95 -10.06
C LYS A 196 -12.89 8.94 -10.96
N LEU A 197 -11.57 9.12 -10.79
CA LEU A 197 -10.77 9.97 -11.68
C LEU A 197 -10.81 9.46 -13.12
N GLN A 198 -10.59 8.16 -13.34
CA GLN A 198 -10.68 7.54 -14.66
C GLN A 198 -12.10 7.67 -15.27
N ASN A 199 -13.14 7.64 -14.45
CA ASN A 199 -14.52 7.81 -14.92
C ASN A 199 -14.79 9.24 -15.43
N ILE A 200 -14.12 10.29 -14.92
CA ILE A 200 -14.24 11.64 -15.50
C ILE A 200 -13.78 11.64 -16.95
N ILE A 201 -12.70 10.97 -17.25
CA ILE A 201 -12.16 10.90 -18.61
C ILE A 201 -13.17 10.22 -19.53
N LYS A 202 -13.75 9.11 -19.09
CA LYS A 202 -14.82 8.42 -19.83
C LYS A 202 -16.09 9.28 -19.97
N ASP A 203 -16.49 10.00 -18.91
CA ASP A 203 -17.64 10.92 -18.96
C ASP A 203 -17.38 12.02 -20.00
N HIS A 204 -16.13 12.52 -20.13
CA HIS A 204 -15.74 13.46 -21.16
C HIS A 204 -15.82 12.86 -22.56
N GLU A 205 -15.23 11.68 -22.79
CA GLU A 205 -15.25 10.98 -24.08
C GLU A 205 -16.70 10.73 -24.56
N ASN A 206 -17.62 10.50 -23.63
CA ASN A 206 -19.05 10.32 -23.90
C ASN A 206 -19.84 11.63 -24.03
N GLY A 207 -19.17 12.80 -23.92
CA GLY A 207 -19.80 14.12 -24.02
C GLY A 207 -20.76 14.45 -22.86
N THR A 208 -20.59 13.82 -21.71
CA THR A 208 -21.48 14.03 -20.54
C THR A 208 -20.87 14.98 -19.49
N LEU A 209 -19.63 15.43 -19.68
CA LEU A 209 -18.93 16.30 -18.77
C LEU A 209 -19.01 17.76 -19.24
N GLY A 210 -19.83 18.58 -18.56
CA GLY A 210 -20.02 20.00 -18.92
C GLY A 210 -18.97 20.91 -18.34
N GLY A 211 -18.36 20.62 -17.19
CA GLY A 211 -17.35 21.50 -16.61
C GLY A 211 -16.55 20.88 -15.47
N ILE A 212 -15.44 21.51 -15.13
CA ILE A 212 -14.52 21.06 -14.08
C ILE A 212 -14.14 22.23 -13.17
N ILE A 213 -14.18 21.96 -11.87
CA ILE A 213 -13.61 22.86 -10.85
C ILE A 213 -12.47 22.11 -10.15
N MET A 214 -11.29 22.68 -10.19
CA MET A 214 -10.07 22.12 -9.58
C MET A 214 -9.64 22.97 -8.40
N SER A 215 -9.19 22.36 -7.32
CA SER A 215 -8.68 23.07 -6.15
C SER A 215 -7.46 22.34 -5.58
N GLY A 216 -6.31 23.01 -5.56
CA GLY A 216 -5.07 22.47 -5.02
C GLY A 216 -4.45 21.32 -5.82
N VAL A 217 -4.87 21.10 -7.07
CA VAL A 217 -4.39 20.03 -7.94
C VAL A 217 -4.02 20.53 -9.31
N ASN A 218 -3.05 19.87 -9.95
CA ASN A 218 -2.68 20.12 -11.35
C ASN A 218 -2.62 18.80 -12.15
N PRO A 219 -3.78 18.28 -12.59
CA PRO A 219 -3.83 17.00 -13.28
C PRO A 219 -3.08 16.98 -14.61
N VAL A 220 -2.99 18.12 -15.31
CA VAL A 220 -2.23 18.22 -16.57
C VAL A 220 -0.75 17.94 -16.36
N TYR A 221 -0.20 18.32 -15.21
CA TYR A 221 1.21 18.08 -14.87
C TYR A 221 1.44 16.70 -14.24
N SER A 222 0.54 16.26 -13.37
CA SER A 222 0.77 15.12 -12.49
C SER A 222 0.19 13.78 -12.99
N LEU A 223 -0.74 13.83 -13.98
CA LEU A 223 -1.26 12.60 -14.59
C LEU A 223 -0.41 12.18 -15.79
N PRO A 224 -0.38 10.88 -16.12
CA PRO A 224 0.24 10.37 -17.34
C PRO A 224 -0.37 11.01 -18.60
N GLU A 225 0.45 11.28 -19.60
CA GLU A 225 -0.01 11.81 -20.91
C GLU A 225 -1.09 10.94 -21.55
N THR A 226 -1.06 9.62 -21.30
CA THR A 226 -2.07 8.68 -21.81
C THR A 226 -3.50 8.97 -21.31
N MET A 227 -3.64 9.74 -20.24
CA MET A 227 -4.95 10.19 -19.74
C MET A 227 -5.46 11.46 -20.43
N ASP A 228 -4.64 12.13 -21.23
CA ASP A 228 -4.95 13.32 -22.03
C ASP A 228 -5.87 14.37 -21.34
N PHE A 229 -5.57 14.64 -20.08
CA PHE A 229 -6.36 15.58 -19.29
C PHE A 229 -6.33 17.01 -19.85
N LYS A 230 -5.30 17.34 -20.64
CA LYS A 230 -5.19 18.62 -21.34
C LYS A 230 -6.30 18.79 -22.40
N SER A 231 -6.52 17.76 -23.20
CA SER A 231 -7.58 17.75 -24.20
C SER A 231 -8.95 17.83 -23.54
N LEU A 232 -9.13 17.12 -22.44
CA LEU A 232 -10.35 17.19 -21.64
C LEU A 232 -10.64 18.63 -21.19
N LEU A 233 -9.67 19.35 -20.63
CA LEU A 233 -9.85 20.73 -20.20
C LEU A 233 -10.16 21.71 -21.35
N SER A 234 -9.65 21.43 -22.54
CA SER A 234 -9.88 22.27 -23.72
C SER A 234 -11.29 22.09 -24.30
N ASN A 235 -11.96 21.00 -24.00
CA ASN A 235 -13.22 20.61 -24.62
C ASN A 235 -14.44 20.71 -23.69
N VAL A 236 -14.25 20.99 -22.38
CA VAL A 236 -15.38 21.24 -21.47
C VAL A 236 -15.92 22.64 -21.62
N ASP A 237 -17.21 22.84 -21.35
CA ASP A 237 -17.89 24.16 -21.48
C ASP A 237 -17.25 25.21 -20.57
N PHE A 238 -16.78 24.80 -19.37
CA PHE A 238 -16.03 25.70 -18.49
C PHE A 238 -15.03 24.91 -17.62
N SER A 239 -13.93 25.57 -17.27
CA SER A 239 -12.98 25.08 -16.28
C SER A 239 -12.61 26.19 -15.32
N VAL A 240 -12.53 25.86 -14.02
CA VAL A 240 -12.11 26.78 -12.96
C VAL A 240 -11.01 26.12 -12.14
N ASN A 241 -9.91 26.85 -11.91
CA ASN A 241 -8.81 26.36 -11.10
C ASN A 241 -8.52 27.32 -9.94
N PHE A 242 -8.60 26.80 -8.73
CA PHE A 242 -8.15 27.48 -7.52
C PHE A 242 -6.72 27.01 -7.22
N SER A 243 -5.74 27.65 -7.85
CA SER A 243 -4.31 27.45 -7.58
C SER A 243 -3.69 28.74 -7.07
N MET A 244 -2.63 28.60 -6.27
CA MET A 244 -1.76 29.72 -5.93
C MET A 244 -0.70 29.91 -7.00
#